data_97fc1b7b5b2b07098456244158224e2a
#
_entry.id   97fc1b7b5b2b07098456244158224e2a
#
_cell.length_a   1.000
_cell.length_b   1.000
_cell.length_c   1.000
_cell.angle_alpha   90.00
_cell.angle_beta   90.00
_cell.angle_gamma   90.00
#
_symmetry.space_group_name_H-M   'P 1'
#
loop_
_entity.id
_entity.type
_entity.pdbx_description
1 polymer ?
#
loop_
_entity_poly.entity_id
_entity_poly.type
_entity_poly.pdbx_seq_one_letter_code
_entity_poly.pdbx_strand_id
1 'polypeptide(L)'
;MLATVAALALIGLCGALTQAQGRGAPSVVPKLATDKTMFWPAADIEARWKENEALKRNNSRLFDGPTNISANVRIVAGEDPPLVHETTADLWIVTAGTAVARTDGTLVENGGTSAIVNPMVRSVHTGDVLYVPPGVPHHFTQMNGFRAWLMRFDTLGLVRTRPPLAAQGPSAAPKLSTDKTMFWTAADIDARWKENEALKRINSRIFDGPANISANVRIVLPGDLPQAHEETADLWLVTAGEAIARTDGEIVDSNGTKTIRNGVTRTVRAGDLLYVPPGVPHHFTDVKGFRAWLIRYDVERWSGKL
;
A
#
# COMPACT_ATOMS: atom_id res chain seq x y z
N MET A 1 61.47 -42.02 22.02
CA MET A 1 59.99 -42.05 22.08
C MET A 1 59.49 -40.62 21.94
N LEU A 2 59.16 -40.24 20.73
CA LEU A 2 58.53 -38.95 20.41
C LEU A 2 57.00 -39.12 20.38
N ALA A 3 56.30 -38.38 21.18
CA ALA A 3 54.84 -38.30 21.16
C ALA A 3 54.42 -37.06 20.35
N THR A 4 53.80 -37.30 19.22
CA THR A 4 53.25 -36.28 18.34
C THR A 4 51.87 -35.93 18.83
N VAL A 5 51.64 -34.68 19.27
CA VAL A 5 50.33 -34.14 19.64
C VAL A 5 49.70 -33.54 18.37
N ALA A 6 48.64 -34.13 17.87
CA ALA A 6 47.84 -33.58 16.76
C ALA A 6 46.82 -32.61 17.36
N ALA A 7 46.92 -31.34 17.01
CA ALA A 7 45.88 -30.32 17.32
C ALA A 7 44.81 -30.36 16.24
N LEU A 8 43.62 -30.79 16.64
CA LEU A 8 42.41 -30.64 15.82
C LEU A 8 41.90 -29.18 15.95
N ALA A 9 42.00 -28.45 14.82
CA ALA A 9 41.31 -27.14 14.71
C ALA A 9 39.87 -27.38 14.39
N LEU A 10 38.96 -27.15 15.35
CA LEU A 10 37.53 -27.04 15.12
C LEU A 10 37.27 -25.69 14.44
N ILE A 11 36.99 -25.71 13.16
CA ILE A 11 36.42 -24.57 12.44
C ILE A 11 34.94 -24.54 12.80
N GLY A 12 34.58 -23.66 13.74
CA GLY A 12 33.20 -23.36 14.05
C GLY A 12 32.56 -22.58 12.87
N LEU A 13 31.75 -23.27 12.09
CA LEU A 13 30.77 -22.60 11.22
C LEU A 13 29.76 -21.92 12.11
N CYS A 14 29.93 -20.62 12.39
CA CYS A 14 28.85 -19.77 12.82
C CYS A 14 27.90 -19.57 11.64
N GLY A 15 26.94 -20.50 11.48
CA GLY A 15 25.79 -20.29 10.64
C GLY A 15 24.99 -19.15 11.22
N ALA A 16 24.88 -18.05 10.48
CA ALA A 16 23.93 -17.00 10.76
C ALA A 16 22.52 -17.62 10.75
N LEU A 17 21.96 -17.85 11.94
CA LEU A 17 20.56 -18.12 12.13
C LEU A 17 19.80 -16.83 11.79
N THR A 18 19.55 -16.62 10.52
CA THR A 18 18.44 -15.77 10.10
C THR A 18 17.19 -16.36 10.76
N GLN A 19 16.68 -15.67 11.78
CA GLN A 19 15.40 -15.99 12.36
C GLN A 19 14.36 -15.95 11.21
N ALA A 20 14.06 -17.11 10.67
CA ALA A 20 12.90 -17.32 9.85
C ALA A 20 11.70 -17.07 10.77
N GLN A 21 11.16 -15.84 10.73
CA GLN A 21 9.88 -15.53 11.34
C GLN A 21 8.89 -16.59 10.87
N GLY A 22 8.23 -17.27 11.82
CA GLY A 22 7.42 -18.46 11.58
C GLY A 22 6.48 -18.31 10.40
N ARG A 23 6.92 -18.81 9.27
CA ARG A 23 6.11 -18.91 8.06
C ARG A 23 5.17 -20.10 8.27
N GLY A 24 3.96 -19.82 8.74
CA GLY A 24 2.86 -20.75 8.45
C GLY A 24 2.85 -21.04 6.95
N ALA A 25 2.37 -22.23 6.57
CA ALA A 25 2.33 -22.65 5.16
C ALA A 25 1.87 -21.48 4.27
N PRO A 26 2.56 -21.20 3.16
CA PRO A 26 2.26 -20.06 2.33
C PRO A 26 0.82 -20.21 1.83
N SER A 27 -0.08 -19.36 2.32
CA SER A 27 -1.37 -19.21 1.63
C SER A 27 -1.02 -18.77 0.21
N VAL A 28 -1.55 -19.47 -0.79
CA VAL A 28 -1.36 -19.09 -2.18
C VAL A 28 -1.93 -17.68 -2.34
N VAL A 29 -1.05 -16.72 -2.44
CA VAL A 29 -1.45 -15.32 -2.62
C VAL A 29 -1.87 -15.15 -4.07
N PRO A 30 -3.10 -14.69 -4.36
CA PRO A 30 -3.55 -14.52 -5.72
C PRO A 30 -2.71 -13.46 -6.43
N LYS A 31 -2.40 -13.70 -7.69
CA LYS A 31 -1.84 -12.66 -8.55
C LYS A 31 -2.92 -11.66 -8.92
N LEU A 32 -2.55 -10.40 -9.08
CA LEU A 32 -3.46 -9.39 -9.62
C LEU A 32 -3.95 -9.82 -11.01
N ALA A 33 -5.26 -9.74 -11.22
CA ALA A 33 -5.85 -9.95 -12.52
C ALA A 33 -5.46 -8.80 -13.47
N THR A 34 -5.32 -9.10 -14.74
CA THR A 34 -4.98 -8.12 -15.79
C THR A 34 -6.18 -7.69 -16.63
N ASP A 35 -7.27 -8.42 -16.55
CA ASP A 35 -8.43 -8.32 -17.45
C ASP A 35 -9.77 -8.17 -16.73
N LYS A 36 -9.78 -8.26 -15.40
CA LYS A 36 -10.99 -8.16 -14.59
C LYS A 36 -10.73 -7.58 -13.22
N THR A 37 -11.74 -6.96 -12.67
CA THR A 37 -11.71 -6.41 -11.30
C THR A 37 -11.58 -7.50 -10.26
N MET A 38 -10.75 -7.27 -9.24
CA MET A 38 -10.70 -8.07 -8.02
C MET A 38 -11.34 -7.30 -6.86
N PHE A 39 -12.04 -8.02 -5.99
CA PHE A 39 -12.77 -7.44 -4.88
C PHE A 39 -12.57 -8.25 -3.61
N TRP A 40 -12.24 -7.58 -2.53
CA TRP A 40 -12.13 -8.15 -1.18
C TRP A 40 -13.11 -7.41 -0.26
N PRO A 41 -14.17 -8.09 0.18
CA PRO A 41 -15.10 -7.50 1.16
C PRO A 41 -14.40 -7.22 2.49
N ALA A 42 -14.89 -6.23 3.22
CA ALA A 42 -14.38 -5.88 4.54
C ALA A 42 -14.32 -7.07 5.50
N ALA A 43 -15.25 -8.01 5.38
CA ALA A 43 -15.27 -9.22 6.19
C ALA A 43 -14.05 -10.13 5.94
N ASP A 44 -13.61 -10.26 4.68
CA ASP A 44 -12.42 -11.04 4.32
C ASP A 44 -11.15 -10.37 4.83
N ILE A 45 -11.09 -9.05 4.75
CA ILE A 45 -9.99 -8.24 5.29
C ILE A 45 -9.91 -8.40 6.81
N GLU A 46 -11.05 -8.29 7.51
CA GLU A 46 -11.11 -8.47 8.96
C GLU A 46 -10.72 -9.90 9.38
N ALA A 47 -11.13 -10.90 8.61
CA ALA A 47 -10.72 -12.29 8.83
C ALA A 47 -9.19 -12.45 8.74
N ARG A 48 -8.55 -11.77 7.77
CA ARG A 48 -7.08 -11.77 7.63
C ARG A 48 -6.39 -11.12 8.83
N TRP A 49 -6.90 -10.00 9.33
CA TRP A 49 -6.35 -9.38 10.53
C TRP A 49 -6.48 -10.30 11.76
N LYS A 50 -7.65 -10.88 11.98
CA LYS A 50 -7.85 -11.84 13.07
C LYS A 50 -6.93 -13.07 12.97
N GLU A 51 -6.73 -13.58 11.76
CA GLU A 51 -5.78 -14.68 11.51
C GLU A 51 -4.34 -14.26 11.87
N ASN A 52 -3.93 -13.06 11.48
CA ASN A 52 -2.60 -12.56 11.81
C ASN A 52 -2.41 -12.40 13.33
N GLU A 53 -3.41 -11.86 14.03
CA GLU A 53 -3.39 -11.75 15.50
C GLU A 53 -3.28 -13.12 16.17
N ALA A 54 -4.12 -14.07 15.76
CA ALA A 54 -4.14 -15.42 16.32
C ALA A 54 -2.82 -16.17 16.09
N LEU A 55 -2.22 -16.00 14.92
CA LEU A 55 -0.98 -16.65 14.53
C LEU A 55 0.28 -15.83 14.84
N LYS A 56 0.12 -14.66 15.47
CA LYS A 56 1.21 -13.70 15.75
C LYS A 56 2.04 -13.38 14.52
N ARG A 57 1.39 -13.24 13.37
CA ARG A 57 2.02 -12.83 12.11
C ARG A 57 1.98 -11.33 11.97
N ASN A 58 3.06 -10.75 11.53
CA ASN A 58 3.14 -9.30 11.29
C ASN A 58 2.44 -8.86 10.02
N ASN A 59 2.24 -9.74 9.05
CA ASN A 59 1.57 -9.40 7.80
C ASN A 59 0.88 -10.59 7.15
N SER A 60 -0.08 -10.29 6.28
CA SER A 60 -0.71 -11.22 5.38
C SER A 60 -0.91 -10.54 4.03
N ARG A 61 -0.26 -11.04 2.99
CA ARG A 61 -0.35 -10.49 1.65
C ARG A 61 -1.71 -10.82 1.05
N LEU A 62 -2.41 -9.81 0.54
CA LEU A 62 -3.70 -10.02 -0.13
C LEU A 62 -3.53 -10.43 -1.59
N PHE A 63 -2.56 -9.84 -2.26
CA PHE A 63 -2.24 -10.14 -3.65
C PHE A 63 -0.78 -9.86 -3.95
N ASP A 64 -0.26 -10.53 -4.97
CA ASP A 64 0.99 -10.20 -5.63
C ASP A 64 0.66 -9.51 -6.95
N GLY A 65 1.15 -8.30 -7.08
CA GLY A 65 1.14 -7.59 -8.34
C GLY A 65 2.25 -8.04 -9.28
N PRO A 66 2.26 -7.51 -10.50
CA PRO A 66 3.42 -7.64 -11.37
C PRO A 66 4.63 -7.13 -10.59
N THR A 67 5.69 -7.84 -10.64
CA THR A 67 6.95 -7.90 -9.85
C THR A 67 7.23 -6.83 -8.79
N ASN A 68 6.56 -5.70 -8.80
CA ASN A 68 6.94 -4.50 -8.04
C ASN A 68 5.91 -3.97 -7.06
N ILE A 69 4.72 -4.55 -6.95
CA ILE A 69 3.70 -4.07 -6.02
C ILE A 69 3.04 -5.22 -5.27
N SER A 70 3.02 -5.08 -3.96
CA SER A 70 2.21 -5.93 -3.09
C SER A 70 1.41 -5.05 -2.13
N ALA A 71 0.12 -5.35 -1.96
CA ALA A 71 -0.64 -4.83 -0.85
C ALA A 71 -0.64 -5.86 0.27
N ASN A 72 -0.38 -5.41 1.47
CA ASN A 72 -0.35 -6.27 2.64
C ASN A 72 -1.32 -5.72 3.67
N VAL A 73 -2.06 -6.60 4.30
CA VAL A 73 -2.69 -6.30 5.58
C VAL A 73 -1.65 -6.57 6.64
N ARG A 74 -1.28 -5.56 7.41
CA ARG A 74 -0.26 -5.72 8.44
C ARG A 74 -0.82 -5.47 9.83
N ILE A 75 -0.55 -6.42 10.67
CA ILE A 75 -0.65 -6.28 12.11
C ILE A 75 0.76 -6.41 12.65
N VAL A 76 1.15 -5.51 13.51
CA VAL A 76 2.38 -5.65 14.26
C VAL A 76 2.01 -6.16 15.63
N ALA A 77 2.32 -7.41 15.90
CA ALA A 77 1.96 -8.11 17.14
C ALA A 77 3.08 -8.10 18.21
N GLY A 78 4.06 -7.23 18.05
CA GLY A 78 5.23 -7.09 18.92
C GLY A 78 6.18 -6.04 18.36
N GLU A 79 7.36 -5.91 18.93
CA GLU A 79 8.38 -5.06 18.36
C GLU A 79 9.02 -5.75 17.15
N ASP A 80 8.91 -5.15 15.99
CA ASP A 80 9.67 -5.57 14.82
C ASP A 80 11.13 -5.10 14.97
N PRO A 81 12.12 -5.89 14.53
CA PRO A 81 13.46 -5.36 14.40
C PRO A 81 13.49 -4.23 13.36
N PRO A 82 14.38 -3.26 13.50
CA PRO A 82 14.61 -2.26 12.48
C PRO A 82 14.92 -2.88 11.13
N LEU A 83 14.31 -2.33 10.07
CA LEU A 83 14.43 -2.80 8.71
C LEU A 83 14.91 -1.68 7.78
N VAL A 84 15.60 -2.08 6.72
CA VAL A 84 15.87 -1.26 5.53
C VAL A 84 15.50 -2.08 4.32
N HIS A 85 14.74 -1.50 3.41
CA HIS A 85 14.50 -2.06 2.08
C HIS A 85 15.28 -1.26 1.07
N GLU A 86 16.29 -1.84 0.47
CA GLU A 86 17.17 -1.11 -0.47
C GLU A 86 16.45 -0.62 -1.72
N THR A 87 15.43 -1.35 -2.14
CA THR A 87 14.79 -1.15 -3.45
C THR A 87 13.30 -0.87 -3.39
N THR A 88 12.69 -1.07 -2.23
CA THR A 88 11.24 -0.92 -2.05
C THR A 88 10.90 0.22 -1.13
N ALA A 89 9.89 0.99 -1.52
CA ALA A 89 9.23 1.97 -0.67
C ALA A 89 8.03 1.34 0.03
N ASP A 90 7.76 1.76 1.25
CA ASP A 90 6.62 1.35 2.05
C ASP A 90 5.63 2.52 2.23
N LEU A 91 4.38 2.33 1.85
CA LEU A 91 3.27 3.22 2.16
C LEU A 91 2.39 2.57 3.22
N TRP A 92 2.31 3.21 4.37
CA TRP A 92 1.52 2.78 5.52
C TRP A 92 0.29 3.67 5.66
N ILE A 93 -0.89 3.06 5.74
CA ILE A 93 -2.15 3.74 6.09
C ILE A 93 -2.66 3.08 7.38
N VAL A 94 -2.58 3.80 8.48
CA VAL A 94 -2.97 3.27 9.80
C VAL A 94 -4.49 3.21 9.91
N THR A 95 -5.02 2.03 10.20
CA THR A 95 -6.47 1.78 10.26
C THR A 95 -7.01 1.60 11.67
N ALA A 96 -6.14 1.22 12.61
CA ALA A 96 -6.52 1.08 14.02
C ALA A 96 -5.32 1.21 14.95
N GLY A 97 -5.58 1.55 16.19
CA GLY A 97 -4.58 1.58 17.27
C GLY A 97 -3.53 2.67 17.15
N THR A 98 -2.44 2.45 17.84
CA THR A 98 -1.31 3.39 17.95
C THR A 98 0.02 2.66 17.91
N ALA A 99 1.07 3.35 17.50
CA ALA A 99 2.45 2.88 17.59
C ALA A 99 3.41 4.08 17.68
N VAL A 100 4.67 3.81 17.99
CA VAL A 100 5.76 4.76 17.80
C VAL A 100 6.56 4.32 16.58
N ALA A 101 6.49 5.11 15.52
CA ALA A 101 7.33 4.93 14.34
C ALA A 101 8.70 5.55 14.57
N ARG A 102 9.75 4.77 14.36
CA ARG A 102 11.14 5.21 14.32
C ARG A 102 11.63 5.07 12.91
N THR A 103 11.92 6.17 12.26
CA THR A 103 12.28 6.22 10.85
C THR A 103 13.48 7.12 10.65
N ASP A 104 14.10 7.03 9.49
CA ASP A 104 15.27 7.84 9.16
C ASP A 104 16.49 7.49 10.06
N GLY A 105 17.52 8.30 10.09
CA GLY A 105 18.75 8.01 10.84
C GLY A 105 19.60 6.92 10.18
N THR A 106 20.36 6.20 10.98
CA THR A 106 21.30 5.18 10.50
C THR A 106 21.03 3.84 11.18
N LEU A 107 20.84 2.79 10.39
CA LEU A 107 20.77 1.43 10.94
C LEU A 107 22.17 0.99 11.33
N VAL A 108 22.33 0.52 12.57
CA VAL A 108 23.55 -0.06 13.09
C VAL A 108 23.29 -1.46 13.61
N GLU A 109 24.20 -2.37 13.34
CA GLU A 109 24.17 -3.72 13.87
C GLU A 109 25.28 -3.88 14.89
N ASN A 110 24.94 -4.36 16.07
CA ASN A 110 25.90 -4.61 17.14
C ASN A 110 25.56 -5.91 17.86
N GLY A 111 26.44 -6.89 17.76
CA GLY A 111 26.29 -8.15 18.50
C GLY A 111 25.00 -8.94 18.16
N GLY A 112 24.50 -8.83 16.94
CA GLY A 112 23.27 -9.51 16.50
C GLY A 112 21.97 -8.76 16.85
N THR A 113 22.07 -7.54 17.35
CA THR A 113 20.94 -6.62 17.54
C THR A 113 21.05 -5.45 16.58
N SER A 114 19.92 -5.07 15.99
CA SER A 114 19.84 -3.91 15.09
C SER A 114 19.17 -2.74 15.81
N ALA A 115 19.67 -1.54 15.59
CA ALA A 115 19.08 -0.31 16.12
C ALA A 115 19.18 0.83 15.11
N ILE A 116 18.24 1.77 15.16
CA ILE A 116 18.34 3.02 14.38
C ILE A 116 18.93 4.08 15.28
N VAL A 117 20.10 4.59 14.91
CA VAL A 117 20.76 5.72 15.60
C VAL A 117 20.23 7.03 15.05
N ASN A 118 19.91 7.98 15.93
CA ASN A 118 19.31 9.27 15.61
C ASN A 118 18.03 9.18 14.74
N PRO A 119 17.07 8.32 15.09
CA PRO A 119 15.84 8.22 14.34
C PRO A 119 15.00 9.48 14.48
N MET A 120 14.19 9.76 13.47
CA MET A 120 13.00 10.57 13.64
C MET A 120 11.95 9.72 14.36
N VAL A 121 11.45 10.19 15.48
CA VAL A 121 10.46 9.48 16.31
C VAL A 121 9.10 10.17 16.18
N ARG A 122 8.06 9.39 15.84
CA ARG A 122 6.69 9.89 15.69
C ARG A 122 5.70 8.93 16.35
N SER A 123 4.77 9.48 17.11
CA SER A 123 3.56 8.71 17.46
C SER A 123 2.65 8.65 16.25
N VAL A 124 2.18 7.46 15.93
CA VAL A 124 1.26 7.23 14.80
C VAL A 124 -0.06 6.69 15.32
N HIS A 125 -1.16 7.14 14.73
CA HIS A 125 -2.53 6.87 15.16
C HIS A 125 -3.41 6.48 13.98
N THR A 126 -4.58 5.99 14.26
CA THR A 126 -5.59 5.69 13.24
C THR A 126 -5.83 6.90 12.33
N GLY A 127 -5.74 6.70 11.03
CA GLY A 127 -5.91 7.72 10.00
C GLY A 127 -4.59 8.36 9.51
N ASP A 128 -3.49 8.14 10.23
CA ASP A 128 -2.17 8.64 9.81
C ASP A 128 -1.63 7.84 8.62
N VAL A 129 -0.79 8.50 7.83
CA VAL A 129 -0.14 7.93 6.65
C VAL A 129 1.36 8.20 6.72
N LEU A 130 2.15 7.14 6.49
CA LEU A 130 3.60 7.24 6.36
C LEU A 130 4.01 6.70 4.99
N TYR A 131 4.93 7.39 4.37
CA TYR A 131 5.69 6.88 3.24
C TYR A 131 7.16 6.80 3.62
N VAL A 132 7.73 5.62 3.52
CA VAL A 132 9.15 5.37 3.79
C VAL A 132 9.83 5.02 2.46
N PRO A 133 10.76 5.85 1.98
CA PRO A 133 11.47 5.57 0.73
C PRO A 133 12.45 4.40 0.87
N PRO A 134 12.91 3.84 -0.25
CA PRO A 134 13.98 2.85 -0.25
C PRO A 134 15.24 3.37 0.45
N GLY A 135 15.98 2.49 1.10
CA GLY A 135 17.20 2.84 1.82
C GLY A 135 16.97 3.52 3.18
N VAL A 136 15.74 3.88 3.52
CA VAL A 136 15.44 4.55 4.80
C VAL A 136 15.10 3.53 5.88
N PRO A 137 15.87 3.51 6.99
CA PRO A 137 15.60 2.63 8.12
C PRO A 137 14.26 2.96 8.79
N HIS A 138 13.54 1.91 9.18
CA HIS A 138 12.27 2.09 9.88
C HIS A 138 11.90 0.90 10.75
N HIS A 139 11.20 1.15 11.84
CA HIS A 139 10.47 0.15 12.61
C HIS A 139 9.38 0.79 13.47
N PHE A 140 8.50 -0.06 13.99
CA PHE A 140 7.46 0.35 14.91
C PHE A 140 7.68 -0.28 16.28
N THR A 141 7.45 0.51 17.32
CA THR A 141 7.55 0.11 18.72
C THR A 141 6.32 0.58 19.50
N GLN A 142 6.16 0.13 20.75
CA GLN A 142 5.07 0.56 21.64
C GLN A 142 3.69 0.46 21.00
N MET A 143 3.44 -0.66 20.33
CA MET A 143 2.21 -0.88 19.60
C MET A 143 1.06 -1.23 20.54
N ASN A 144 -0.10 -0.59 20.31
CA ASN A 144 -1.33 -0.87 21.02
C ASN A 144 -2.49 -1.00 20.01
N GLY A 145 -2.89 -2.24 19.73
CA GLY A 145 -3.93 -2.54 18.76
C GLY A 145 -3.63 -2.05 17.34
N PHE A 146 -2.36 -1.92 16.99
CA PHE A 146 -1.93 -1.31 15.73
C PHE A 146 -2.26 -2.18 14.53
N ARG A 147 -3.02 -1.63 13.60
CA ARG A 147 -3.33 -2.21 12.29
C ARG A 147 -3.08 -1.19 11.21
N ALA A 148 -2.51 -1.61 10.11
CA ALA A 148 -2.27 -0.74 8.97
C ALA A 148 -2.33 -1.50 7.65
N TRP A 149 -2.76 -0.83 6.60
CA TRP A 149 -2.43 -1.23 5.25
C TRP A 149 -0.95 -0.95 5.00
N LEU A 150 -0.26 -1.89 4.40
CA LEU A 150 1.10 -1.70 3.90
C LEU A 150 1.12 -2.01 2.41
N MET A 151 1.44 -1.02 1.63
CA MET A 151 1.69 -1.16 0.20
C MET A 151 3.17 -1.00 -0.04
N ARG A 152 3.77 -1.97 -0.70
CA ARG A 152 5.18 -1.97 -1.09
C ARG A 152 5.33 -1.73 -2.56
N PHE A 153 6.24 -0.84 -2.88
CA PHE A 153 6.54 -0.45 -4.25
C PHE A 153 8.02 -0.64 -4.49
N ASP A 154 8.37 -1.49 -5.46
CA ASP A 154 9.75 -1.52 -5.96
C ASP A 154 9.99 -0.27 -6.82
N THR A 155 10.99 0.52 -6.45
CA THR A 155 11.31 1.78 -7.12
C THR A 155 12.53 1.68 -8.03
N LEU A 156 13.23 0.56 -8.03
CA LEU A 156 14.37 0.35 -8.95
C LEU A 156 13.87 0.09 -10.36
N GLY A 157 14.46 0.83 -11.30
CA GLY A 157 14.17 0.66 -12.72
C GLY A 157 12.88 1.34 -13.20
N LEU A 158 12.15 2.03 -12.34
CA LEU A 158 11.00 2.83 -12.75
C LEU A 158 11.46 4.13 -13.39
N VAL A 159 11.88 4.07 -14.64
CA VAL A 159 12.15 5.26 -15.44
C VAL A 159 10.86 5.70 -16.11
N ARG A 160 10.36 6.88 -15.75
CA ARG A 160 9.19 7.47 -16.40
C ARG A 160 9.52 7.81 -17.85
N THR A 161 8.78 7.25 -18.80
CA THR A 161 8.89 7.58 -20.22
C THR A 161 7.88 8.64 -20.65
N ARG A 162 6.88 8.93 -19.83
CA ARG A 162 5.85 9.94 -20.13
C ARG A 162 5.88 11.10 -19.14
N PRO A 163 5.55 12.33 -19.56
CA PRO A 163 5.35 13.43 -18.63
C PRO A 163 4.26 13.08 -17.62
N PRO A 164 4.34 13.60 -16.37
CA PRO A 164 3.25 13.43 -15.40
C PRO A 164 1.94 13.82 -16.05
N LEU A 165 0.89 13.03 -15.86
CA LEU A 165 -0.47 13.50 -16.13
C LEU A 165 -0.59 14.86 -15.46
N ALA A 166 -0.91 15.89 -16.24
CA ALA A 166 -1.06 17.22 -15.72
C ALA A 166 -1.95 17.18 -14.47
N ALA A 167 -1.42 17.66 -13.35
CA ALA A 167 -2.16 17.69 -12.10
C ALA A 167 -3.49 18.43 -12.36
N GLN A 168 -4.58 17.70 -12.37
CA GLN A 168 -5.89 18.33 -12.48
C GLN A 168 -6.21 18.93 -11.10
N GLY A 169 -5.91 20.21 -10.94
CA GLY A 169 -6.28 20.95 -9.75
C GLY A 169 -5.19 21.90 -9.22
N PRO A 170 -5.57 22.88 -8.41
CA PRO A 170 -4.72 24.01 -8.07
C PRO A 170 -3.63 23.76 -7.00
N SER A 171 -3.51 22.58 -6.44
CA SER A 171 -2.40 22.26 -5.54
C SER A 171 -1.53 21.18 -6.14
N ALA A 172 -0.31 21.55 -6.52
CA ALA A 172 0.73 20.56 -6.81
C ALA A 172 0.93 19.68 -5.58
N ALA A 173 0.60 18.40 -5.70
CA ALA A 173 0.92 17.46 -4.65
C ALA A 173 2.45 17.39 -4.50
N PRO A 174 2.95 17.28 -3.27
CA PRO A 174 4.38 17.12 -3.05
C PRO A 174 4.87 15.87 -3.76
N LYS A 175 6.06 15.92 -4.32
CA LYS A 175 6.73 14.72 -4.82
C LYS A 175 7.14 13.86 -3.63
N LEU A 176 7.06 12.55 -3.80
CA LEU A 176 7.60 11.63 -2.81
C LEU A 176 9.10 11.89 -2.60
N SER A 177 9.48 11.96 -1.34
CA SER A 177 10.89 12.03 -0.96
C SER A 177 11.62 10.73 -1.36
N THR A 178 12.88 10.85 -1.72
CA THR A 178 13.75 9.72 -2.03
C THR A 178 14.68 9.33 -0.88
N ASP A 179 14.80 10.17 0.15
CA ASP A 179 15.78 10.05 1.22
C ASP A 179 15.23 10.25 2.63
N LYS A 180 13.96 10.63 2.76
CA LYS A 180 13.31 10.88 4.05
C LYS A 180 11.89 10.40 4.09
N THR A 181 11.48 9.93 5.25
CA THR A 181 10.09 9.56 5.52
C THR A 181 9.18 10.77 5.42
N MET A 182 8.09 10.65 4.68
CA MET A 182 6.99 11.62 4.68
C MET A 182 5.87 11.14 5.60
N PHE A 183 5.23 12.09 6.26
CA PHE A 183 4.18 11.81 7.24
C PHE A 183 3.03 12.80 7.09
N TRP A 184 1.83 12.27 7.08
CA TRP A 184 0.58 13.03 7.09
C TRP A 184 -0.26 12.56 8.28
N THR A 185 -0.67 13.48 9.11
CA THR A 185 -1.56 13.17 10.22
C THR A 185 -2.98 12.86 9.74
N ALA A 186 -3.76 12.17 10.55
CA ALA A 186 -5.18 11.97 10.29
C ALA A 186 -5.91 13.30 10.05
N ALA A 187 -5.50 14.37 10.74
CA ALA A 187 -6.07 15.71 10.57
C ALA A 187 -5.75 16.30 9.19
N ASP A 188 -4.52 16.10 8.68
CA ASP A 188 -4.14 16.54 7.33
C ASP A 188 -4.99 15.82 6.27
N ILE A 189 -5.21 14.54 6.46
CA ILE A 189 -6.03 13.71 5.56
C ILE A 189 -7.50 14.14 5.61
N ASP A 190 -8.06 14.32 6.81
CA ASP A 190 -9.44 14.78 6.97
C ASP A 190 -9.66 16.19 6.37
N ALA A 191 -8.69 17.08 6.53
CA ALA A 191 -8.73 18.40 5.90
C ALA A 191 -8.82 18.30 4.37
N ARG A 192 -8.11 17.34 3.74
CA ARG A 192 -8.20 17.09 2.30
C ARG A 192 -9.58 16.59 1.88
N TRP A 193 -10.19 15.69 2.64
CA TRP A 193 -11.54 15.23 2.34
C TRP A 193 -12.56 16.37 2.48
N LYS A 194 -12.49 17.16 3.54
CA LYS A 194 -13.35 18.33 3.73
C LYS A 194 -13.20 19.36 2.60
N GLU A 195 -11.97 19.61 2.17
CA GLU A 195 -11.70 20.49 1.03
C GLU A 195 -12.34 19.95 -0.26
N ASN A 196 -12.23 18.65 -0.53
CA ASN A 196 -12.86 18.02 -1.69
C ASN A 196 -14.39 18.18 -1.65
N GLU A 197 -15.01 17.94 -0.49
CA GLU A 197 -16.46 18.10 -0.30
C GLU A 197 -16.88 19.55 -0.55
N ALA A 198 -16.18 20.50 0.08
CA ALA A 198 -16.51 21.92 -0.05
C ALA A 198 -16.36 22.46 -1.48
N LEU A 199 -15.33 22.01 -2.19
CA LEU A 199 -15.04 22.43 -3.56
C LEU A 199 -15.68 21.52 -4.62
N LYS A 200 -16.46 20.52 -4.21
CA LYS A 200 -17.05 19.51 -5.11
C LYS A 200 -16.02 18.87 -6.03
N ARG A 201 -14.82 18.63 -5.51
CA ARG A 201 -13.76 17.91 -6.21
C ARG A 201 -13.86 16.42 -5.94
N ILE A 202 -13.67 15.61 -6.95
CA ILE A 202 -13.74 14.15 -6.82
C ILE A 202 -12.44 13.54 -6.29
N ASN A 203 -11.32 14.25 -6.33
CA ASN A 203 -10.05 13.77 -5.77
C ASN A 203 -9.13 14.93 -5.34
N SER A 204 -8.21 14.61 -4.46
CA SER A 204 -7.10 15.45 -4.05
C SER A 204 -5.87 14.56 -3.88
N ARG A 205 -4.83 14.85 -4.65
CA ARG A 205 -3.61 14.09 -4.62
C ARG A 205 -2.83 14.41 -3.35
N ILE A 206 -2.45 13.39 -2.58
CA ILE A 206 -1.64 13.57 -1.37
C ILE A 206 -0.17 13.67 -1.73
N PHE A 207 0.29 12.88 -2.69
CA PHE A 207 1.64 12.93 -3.23
C PHE A 207 1.69 12.41 -4.66
N ASP A 208 2.72 12.80 -5.38
CA ASP A 208 3.14 12.22 -6.64
C ASP A 208 4.40 11.40 -6.41
N GLY A 209 4.32 10.11 -6.71
CA GLY A 209 5.44 9.20 -6.60
C GLY A 209 6.44 9.33 -7.74
N PRO A 210 7.62 8.71 -7.59
CA PRO A 210 8.54 8.58 -8.69
C PRO A 210 7.84 7.82 -9.80
N ALA A 211 7.77 8.47 -10.90
CA ALA A 211 7.29 8.00 -12.16
C ALA A 211 5.80 7.64 -12.26
N ASN A 212 5.20 6.79 -11.45
CA ASN A 212 3.91 6.18 -11.79
C ASN A 212 2.96 5.91 -10.63
N ILE A 213 3.24 6.44 -9.45
CA ILE A 213 2.42 6.16 -8.26
C ILE A 213 1.87 7.45 -7.68
N SER A 214 0.56 7.51 -7.52
CA SER A 214 -0.09 8.59 -6.79
C SER A 214 -1.09 8.00 -5.79
N ALA A 215 -1.09 8.53 -4.56
CA ALA A 215 -2.17 8.29 -3.62
C ALA A 215 -3.12 9.48 -3.65
N ASN A 216 -4.40 9.22 -3.69
CA ASN A 216 -5.44 10.22 -3.76
C ASN A 216 -6.45 10.01 -2.64
N VAL A 217 -6.88 11.09 -2.05
CA VAL A 217 -8.13 11.10 -1.27
C VAL A 217 -9.24 11.37 -2.28
N ARG A 218 -10.20 10.46 -2.38
CA ARG A 218 -11.27 10.58 -3.37
C ARG A 218 -12.64 10.54 -2.73
N ILE A 219 -13.46 11.47 -3.17
CA ILE A 219 -14.90 11.48 -3.00
C ILE A 219 -15.51 11.24 -4.38
N VAL A 220 -16.47 10.33 -4.45
CA VAL A 220 -17.27 10.13 -5.67
C VAL A 220 -18.54 10.93 -5.52
N LEU A 221 -18.79 11.82 -6.47
CA LEU A 221 -19.99 12.64 -6.51
C LEU A 221 -21.04 12.01 -7.44
N PRO A 222 -22.34 12.24 -7.19
CA PRO A 222 -23.37 11.88 -8.15
C PRO A 222 -23.11 12.52 -9.51
N GLY A 223 -23.23 11.73 -10.59
CA GLY A 223 -23.00 12.20 -11.96
C GLY A 223 -21.58 11.95 -12.51
N ASP A 224 -20.70 11.30 -11.77
CA ASP A 224 -19.44 10.78 -12.32
C ASP A 224 -19.75 9.85 -13.50
N LEU A 225 -18.95 9.94 -14.55
CA LEU A 225 -19.11 9.11 -15.75
C LEU A 225 -18.25 7.84 -15.67
N PRO A 226 -18.67 6.75 -16.33
CA PRO A 226 -17.83 5.57 -16.51
C PRO A 226 -16.47 5.92 -17.09
N GLN A 227 -15.43 5.31 -16.56
CA GLN A 227 -14.04 5.53 -16.96
C GLN A 227 -13.35 4.18 -17.21
N ALA A 228 -12.37 4.18 -18.10
CA ALA A 228 -11.36 3.15 -18.23
C ALA A 228 -10.02 3.84 -18.44
N HIS A 229 -9.00 3.40 -17.74
CA HIS A 229 -7.64 3.93 -17.87
C HIS A 229 -6.78 2.91 -18.58
N GLU A 230 -6.34 3.18 -19.79
CA GLU A 230 -5.63 2.20 -20.62
C GLU A 230 -4.32 1.72 -20.02
N GLU A 231 -3.66 2.56 -19.22
CA GLU A 231 -2.29 2.32 -18.74
C GLU A 231 -2.17 2.25 -17.22
N THR A 232 -3.22 2.61 -16.50
CA THR A 232 -3.17 2.68 -15.04
C THR A 232 -4.17 1.75 -14.37
N ALA A 233 -3.70 1.09 -13.31
CA ALA A 233 -4.57 0.36 -12.41
C ALA A 233 -5.01 1.27 -11.27
N ASP A 234 -6.22 1.05 -10.79
CA ASP A 234 -6.80 1.73 -9.64
C ASP A 234 -7.00 0.74 -8.48
N LEU A 235 -6.41 1.05 -7.34
CA LEU A 235 -6.66 0.35 -6.09
C LEU A 235 -7.49 1.27 -5.18
N TRP A 236 -8.72 0.86 -4.90
CA TRP A 236 -9.67 1.58 -4.06
C TRP A 236 -9.77 0.95 -2.69
N LEU A 237 -9.43 1.71 -1.67
CA LEU A 237 -9.56 1.33 -0.28
C LEU A 237 -10.68 2.19 0.33
N VAL A 238 -11.86 1.62 0.49
CA VAL A 238 -13.03 2.36 0.97
C VAL A 238 -12.91 2.63 2.46
N THR A 239 -13.00 3.88 2.87
CA THR A 239 -12.83 4.30 4.26
C THR A 239 -14.12 4.76 4.93
N ALA A 240 -15.12 5.18 4.15
CA ALA A 240 -16.41 5.58 4.69
C ALA A 240 -17.52 5.43 3.65
N GLY A 241 -18.77 5.36 4.15
CA GLY A 241 -19.97 5.33 3.32
C GLY A 241 -20.14 4.09 2.47
N GLU A 242 -20.96 4.21 1.45
CA GLU A 242 -21.22 3.13 0.48
C GLU A 242 -21.48 3.69 -0.92
N ALA A 243 -21.27 2.86 -1.92
CA ALA A 243 -21.63 3.13 -3.31
C ALA A 243 -21.93 1.83 -4.05
N ILE A 244 -22.55 1.93 -5.21
CA ILE A 244 -22.66 0.84 -6.17
C ILE A 244 -21.49 0.96 -7.13
N ALA A 245 -20.55 0.03 -7.08
CA ALA A 245 -19.49 -0.09 -8.07
C ALA A 245 -19.97 -0.97 -9.22
N ARG A 246 -19.92 -0.44 -10.44
CA ARG A 246 -20.12 -1.19 -11.67
C ARG A 246 -18.79 -1.26 -12.39
N THR A 247 -18.29 -2.46 -12.60
CA THR A 247 -16.94 -2.70 -13.16
C THR A 247 -17.01 -3.77 -14.24
N ASP A 248 -15.93 -3.91 -14.99
CA ASP A 248 -15.85 -4.88 -16.07
C ASP A 248 -16.84 -4.54 -17.23
N GLY A 249 -17.01 -5.45 -18.18
CA GLY A 249 -17.87 -5.19 -19.34
C GLY A 249 -17.28 -4.15 -20.32
N GLU A 250 -18.13 -3.38 -20.95
CA GLU A 250 -17.74 -2.40 -21.97
C GLU A 250 -18.46 -1.06 -21.76
N ILE A 251 -17.75 0.05 -22.00
CA ILE A 251 -18.37 1.38 -22.02
C ILE A 251 -19.11 1.54 -23.35
N VAL A 252 -20.40 1.80 -23.28
CA VAL A 252 -21.24 2.13 -24.42
C VAL A 252 -21.72 3.57 -24.28
N ASP A 253 -21.70 4.30 -25.40
CA ASP A 253 -22.23 5.65 -25.49
C ASP A 253 -23.53 5.62 -26.29
N SER A 254 -24.62 6.01 -25.66
CA SER A 254 -25.92 6.14 -26.28
C SER A 254 -26.38 7.60 -26.18
N ASN A 255 -26.24 8.33 -27.24
CA ASN A 255 -26.64 9.75 -27.34
C ASN A 255 -25.99 10.64 -26.28
N GLY A 256 -24.68 10.45 -26.03
CA GLY A 256 -23.91 11.21 -25.04
C GLY A 256 -24.04 10.70 -23.60
N THR A 257 -24.82 9.64 -23.41
CA THR A 257 -24.91 8.97 -22.09
C THR A 257 -24.02 7.73 -22.08
N LYS A 258 -22.94 7.81 -21.32
CA LYS A 258 -22.02 6.68 -21.14
C LYS A 258 -22.51 5.75 -20.04
N THR A 259 -22.55 4.46 -20.33
CA THR A 259 -22.88 3.40 -19.36
C THR A 259 -21.96 2.21 -19.54
N ILE A 260 -21.88 1.34 -18.53
CA ILE A 260 -21.17 0.06 -18.65
C ILE A 260 -22.20 -1.03 -18.97
N ARG A 261 -22.07 -1.66 -20.15
CA ARG A 261 -22.89 -2.81 -20.55
C ARG A 261 -22.17 -4.10 -20.14
N ASN A 262 -22.92 -5.12 -19.75
CA ASN A 262 -22.42 -6.43 -19.30
C ASN A 262 -21.41 -6.36 -18.15
N GLY A 263 -21.46 -5.28 -17.35
CA GLY A 263 -20.60 -5.11 -16.20
C GLY A 263 -21.07 -5.89 -14.98
N VAL A 264 -20.15 -6.10 -14.06
CA VAL A 264 -20.42 -6.67 -12.73
C VAL A 264 -20.77 -5.54 -11.77
N THR A 265 -21.89 -5.68 -11.06
CA THR A 265 -22.37 -4.70 -10.08
C THR A 265 -22.14 -5.20 -8.66
N ARG A 266 -21.55 -4.37 -7.81
CA ARG A 266 -21.26 -4.67 -6.41
C ARG A 266 -21.60 -3.48 -5.54
N THR A 267 -22.16 -3.72 -4.34
CA THR A 267 -22.15 -2.69 -3.30
C THR A 267 -20.76 -2.71 -2.65
N VAL A 268 -20.13 -1.54 -2.57
CA VAL A 268 -18.86 -1.33 -1.89
C VAL A 268 -19.06 -0.45 -0.68
N ARG A 269 -18.43 -0.80 0.45
CA ARG A 269 -18.62 -0.16 1.76
C ARG A 269 -17.28 0.06 2.47
N ALA A 270 -17.32 0.83 3.55
CA ALA A 270 -16.14 1.01 4.40
C ALA A 270 -15.47 -0.32 4.77
N GLY A 271 -14.17 -0.40 4.58
CA GLY A 271 -13.33 -1.59 4.78
C GLY A 271 -13.13 -2.46 3.54
N ASP A 272 -13.92 -2.27 2.49
CA ASP A 272 -13.77 -3.01 1.23
C ASP A 272 -12.53 -2.54 0.45
N LEU A 273 -11.94 -3.46 -0.30
CA LEU A 273 -10.86 -3.21 -1.24
C LEU A 273 -11.29 -3.63 -2.64
N LEU A 274 -11.09 -2.73 -3.61
CA LEU A 274 -11.37 -2.97 -5.02
C LEU A 274 -10.13 -2.66 -5.84
N TYR A 275 -9.70 -3.60 -6.66
CA TYR A 275 -8.65 -3.41 -7.65
C TYR A 275 -9.25 -3.46 -9.05
N VAL A 276 -8.99 -2.42 -9.84
CA VAL A 276 -9.42 -2.31 -11.24
C VAL A 276 -8.17 -2.26 -12.10
N PRO A 277 -7.93 -3.28 -12.96
CA PRO A 277 -6.78 -3.27 -13.87
C PRO A 277 -6.92 -2.24 -14.99
N PRO A 278 -5.81 -1.93 -15.68
CA PRO A 278 -5.84 -1.08 -16.87
C PRO A 278 -6.83 -1.59 -17.92
N GLY A 279 -7.46 -0.67 -18.62
CA GLY A 279 -8.45 -0.96 -19.66
C GLY A 279 -9.82 -1.42 -19.14
N VAL A 280 -9.94 -1.76 -17.86
CA VAL A 280 -11.20 -2.25 -17.30
C VAL A 280 -12.12 -1.09 -16.93
N PRO A 281 -13.34 -1.05 -17.51
CA PRO A 281 -14.33 -0.03 -17.17
C PRO A 281 -14.74 -0.07 -15.71
N HIS A 282 -14.92 1.10 -15.11
CA HIS A 282 -15.44 1.24 -13.77
C HIS A 282 -16.26 2.51 -13.57
N HIS A 283 -17.25 2.44 -12.70
CA HIS A 283 -18.13 3.55 -12.37
C HIS A 283 -18.73 3.34 -10.99
N PHE A 284 -18.91 4.43 -10.26
CA PHE A 284 -19.58 4.41 -8.96
C PHE A 284 -20.88 5.22 -9.04
N THR A 285 -21.98 4.63 -8.56
CA THR A 285 -23.32 5.23 -8.49
C THR A 285 -23.90 5.05 -7.09
N ASP A 286 -25.05 5.64 -6.85
CA ASP A 286 -25.78 5.55 -5.57
C ASP A 286 -24.90 5.84 -4.35
N VAL A 287 -24.09 6.89 -4.50
CA VAL A 287 -23.06 7.29 -3.55
C VAL A 287 -23.68 7.86 -2.28
N LYS A 288 -23.37 7.29 -1.12
CA LYS A 288 -23.83 7.75 0.20
C LYS A 288 -22.63 7.97 1.13
N GLY A 289 -22.15 9.19 1.23
CA GLY A 289 -21.02 9.55 2.07
C GLY A 289 -19.73 8.77 1.74
N PHE A 290 -19.55 8.36 0.49
CA PHE A 290 -18.45 7.50 0.05
C PHE A 290 -17.13 8.25 0.07
N ARG A 291 -16.16 7.71 0.81
CA ARG A 291 -14.76 8.14 0.81
C ARG A 291 -13.87 6.94 0.59
N ALA A 292 -12.83 7.10 -0.21
CA ALA A 292 -11.85 6.04 -0.44
C ALA A 292 -10.45 6.62 -0.70
N TRP A 293 -9.44 5.89 -0.29
CA TRP A 293 -8.12 6.03 -0.89
C TRP A 293 -8.19 5.48 -2.31
N LEU A 294 -7.66 6.24 -3.24
CA LEU A 294 -7.39 5.78 -4.59
C LEU A 294 -5.88 5.79 -4.80
N ILE A 295 -5.31 4.62 -4.89
CA ILE A 295 -3.91 4.44 -5.22
C ILE A 295 -3.84 4.02 -6.66
N ARG A 296 -3.29 4.88 -7.49
CA ARG A 296 -3.21 4.69 -8.92
C ARG A 296 -1.76 4.45 -9.32
N TYR A 297 -1.54 3.48 -10.17
CA TYR A 297 -0.22 3.13 -10.63
C TYR A 297 -0.22 2.61 -12.07
N ASP A 298 0.88 2.85 -12.74
CA ASP A 298 1.11 2.47 -14.12
C ASP A 298 1.50 0.99 -14.22
N VAL A 299 0.87 0.22 -15.10
CA VAL A 299 1.08 -1.23 -15.26
C VAL A 299 1.82 -1.59 -16.54
N GLU A 300 1.84 -0.72 -17.53
CA GLU A 300 2.41 -1.01 -18.86
C GLU A 300 3.88 -1.48 -18.81
N ARG A 301 4.63 -1.00 -17.82
CA ARG A 301 6.03 -1.38 -17.62
C ARG A 301 6.24 -2.68 -16.87
N TRP A 302 5.19 -3.24 -16.33
CA TRP A 302 5.25 -4.47 -15.56
C TRP A 302 4.96 -5.71 -16.37
N SER A 303 4.64 -5.54 -17.66
CA SER A 303 4.34 -6.65 -18.57
C SER A 303 5.55 -7.49 -18.97
N GLY A 304 6.73 -7.24 -18.39
CA GLY A 304 7.93 -8.05 -18.67
C GLY A 304 8.46 -7.89 -20.11
N LYS A 305 8.02 -6.86 -20.82
CA LYS A 305 8.55 -6.49 -22.13
C LYS A 305 9.64 -5.41 -21.94
N LEU A 306 10.69 -5.77 -21.21
CA LEU A 306 11.98 -5.15 -21.26
C LEU A 306 12.93 -6.10 -21.96
#